data_83c00b81e880786d0b512fdb6d934999
#
_entry.id   83c00b81e880786d0b512fdb6d934999
#
_cell.length_a   1.000
_cell.length_b   1.000
_cell.length_c   1.000
_cell.angle_alpha   90.00
_cell.angle_beta   90.00
_cell.angle_gamma   90.00
#
_symmetry.space_group_name_H-M   'P 1'
#
loop_
_entity.id
_entity.type
_entity.pdbx_description
1 polymer ?
#
loop_
_entity_poly.entity_id
_entity_poly.type
_entity_poly.pdbx_seq_one_letter_code
_entity_poly.pdbx_strand_id
1 'polypeptide(L)'
;MIAKMDNKSKNFYGIMGKFFGSRIVENETNDRIYDDNKKEWYVYFDNNNPVAFVSIISGVIKNVYSIKDEFLIELLEHISKETNIKDSIVTKTYKSAYESCGLLTSGDDEYKNFIRIRSDVNNE
;
A
#
# COMPACT_ATOMS: atom_id res chain seq x y z
N MET A 1 -10.74 7.17 -8.19
CA MET A 1 -10.16 8.43 -7.69
C MET A 1 -9.21 8.12 -6.55
N ILE A 2 -8.04 8.73 -6.56
CA ILE A 2 -7.01 8.50 -5.55
C ILE A 2 -6.85 9.75 -4.71
N ALA A 3 -6.84 9.58 -3.39
CA ALA A 3 -6.61 10.69 -2.47
C ALA A 3 -5.45 10.37 -1.55
N LYS A 4 -4.60 11.37 -1.30
CA LYS A 4 -3.50 11.27 -0.36
C LYS A 4 -3.94 11.97 0.93
N MET A 5 -3.81 11.29 2.05
CA MET A 5 -4.27 11.84 3.33
C MET A 5 -3.42 11.38 4.48
N ASP A 6 -3.59 12.03 5.62
CA ASP A 6 -2.95 11.62 6.88
C ASP A 6 -3.96 11.81 8.01
N ASN A 7 -3.54 11.55 9.24
CA ASN A 7 -4.46 11.59 10.38
C ASN A 7 -4.95 13.01 10.73
N LYS A 8 -4.43 14.03 10.06
CA LYS A 8 -4.92 15.41 10.22
C LYS A 8 -5.91 15.77 9.12
N SER A 9 -6.09 14.92 8.13
CA SER A 9 -7.02 15.18 7.03
C SER A 9 -8.44 15.09 7.51
N LYS A 10 -9.30 15.93 6.94
CA LYS A 10 -10.72 15.94 7.28
C LYS A 10 -11.32 14.56 7.00
N ASN A 11 -12.07 14.04 7.96
CA ASN A 11 -12.78 12.77 7.85
C ASN A 11 -11.88 11.55 7.65
N PHE A 12 -10.60 11.66 8.03
CA PHE A 12 -9.65 10.55 7.85
C PHE A 12 -10.16 9.27 8.54
N TYR A 13 -10.54 9.38 9.81
CA TYR A 13 -10.98 8.19 10.57
C TYR A 13 -12.35 7.70 10.11
N GLY A 14 -13.18 8.59 9.57
CA GLY A 14 -14.43 8.17 8.95
C GLY A 14 -14.20 7.31 7.72
N ILE A 15 -13.14 7.60 6.97
CA ILE A 15 -12.78 6.85 5.77
C ILE A 15 -12.04 5.57 6.12
N MET A 16 -11.02 5.67 6.96
CA MET A 16 -10.10 4.56 7.22
C MET A 16 -10.53 3.67 8.36
N GLY A 17 -11.48 4.12 9.19
CA GLY A 17 -11.84 3.39 10.42
C GLY A 17 -12.31 1.96 10.17
N LYS A 18 -12.96 1.72 9.04
CA LYS A 18 -13.44 0.37 8.74
C LYS A 18 -12.31 -0.63 8.47
N PHE A 19 -11.11 -0.11 8.16
CA PHE A 19 -9.96 -0.97 7.89
C PHE A 19 -9.12 -1.22 9.15
N PHE A 20 -9.07 -0.25 10.05
CA PHE A 20 -8.28 -0.38 11.28
C PHE A 20 -8.94 -1.42 12.19
N GLY A 21 -8.18 -2.43 12.55
CA GLY A 21 -8.71 -3.51 13.38
C GLY A 21 -9.61 -4.51 12.66
N SER A 22 -9.73 -4.42 11.35
CA SER A 22 -10.55 -5.36 10.57
C SER A 22 -9.87 -6.70 10.47
N ARG A 23 -10.55 -7.76 10.92
CA ARG A 23 -10.02 -9.12 10.80
C ARG A 23 -9.96 -9.58 9.35
N ILE A 24 -10.90 -9.11 8.51
CA ILE A 24 -10.91 -9.45 7.09
C ILE A 24 -9.64 -8.94 6.43
N VAL A 25 -9.31 -7.67 6.68
CA VAL A 25 -8.11 -7.05 6.12
C VAL A 25 -6.86 -7.74 6.67
N GLU A 26 -6.81 -8.01 7.97
CA GLU A 26 -5.67 -8.68 8.59
C GLU A 26 -5.46 -10.08 8.02
N ASN A 27 -6.53 -10.83 7.80
CA ASN A 27 -6.44 -12.17 7.23
C ASN A 27 -5.98 -12.14 5.78
N GLU A 28 -6.44 -11.15 5.01
CA GLU A 28 -6.06 -11.00 3.61
C GLU A 28 -4.59 -10.64 3.49
N THR A 29 -4.11 -9.72 4.32
CA THR A 29 -2.76 -9.15 4.18
C THR A 29 -1.75 -9.80 5.10
N ASN A 30 -2.19 -10.55 6.09
CA ASN A 30 -1.34 -11.06 7.18
C ASN A 30 -0.62 -9.93 7.90
N ASP A 31 -1.27 -8.77 7.95
CA ASP A 31 -0.68 -7.55 8.50
C ASP A 31 -1.71 -6.83 9.36
N ARG A 32 -1.25 -6.19 10.40
CA ARG A 32 -2.11 -5.40 11.26
C ARG A 32 -2.09 -3.96 10.77
N ILE A 33 -3.27 -3.44 10.45
CA ILE A 33 -3.38 -2.09 9.89
C ILE A 33 -3.69 -1.11 11.02
N TYR A 34 -2.84 -0.13 11.19
CA TYR A 34 -3.03 0.91 12.18
C TYR A 34 -2.37 2.20 11.71
N ASP A 35 -2.83 3.32 12.25
CA ASP A 35 -2.29 4.61 11.93
C ASP A 35 -1.17 5.00 12.91
N ASP A 36 -0.27 5.84 12.45
CA ASP A 36 0.64 6.58 13.32
C ASP A 36 0.91 7.95 12.70
N ASN A 37 1.58 8.82 13.46
CA ASN A 37 1.68 10.24 13.09
C ASN A 37 2.54 10.50 11.85
N LYS A 38 3.28 9.52 11.38
CA LYS A 38 4.21 9.73 10.28
C LYS A 38 3.69 9.17 8.96
N LYS A 39 2.63 8.38 8.99
CA LYS A 39 2.14 7.71 7.79
C LYS A 39 1.38 8.66 6.89
N GLU A 40 1.66 8.55 5.60
CA GLU A 40 0.83 9.11 4.55
C GLU A 40 0.07 7.95 3.93
N TRP A 41 -1.22 8.14 3.68
CA TRP A 41 -2.10 7.12 3.17
C TRP A 41 -2.59 7.51 1.80
N TYR A 42 -2.37 6.63 0.82
CA TYR A 42 -2.95 6.78 -0.51
C TYR A 42 -4.15 5.84 -0.56
N VAL A 43 -5.33 6.39 -0.85
CA VAL A 43 -6.57 5.64 -0.79
C VAL A 43 -7.24 5.70 -2.16
N TYR A 44 -7.65 4.54 -2.65
CA TYR A 44 -8.39 4.45 -3.91
C TYR A 44 -9.87 4.35 -3.61
N PHE A 45 -10.64 5.24 -4.22
CA PHE A 45 -12.11 5.26 -4.08
C PHE A 45 -12.76 4.77 -5.36
N ASP A 46 -13.65 3.80 -5.22
CA ASP A 46 -14.49 3.32 -6.31
C ASP A 46 -15.93 3.63 -5.93
N ASN A 47 -16.61 4.45 -6.74
CA ASN A 47 -17.98 4.91 -6.44
C ASN A 47 -18.09 5.51 -5.04
N ASN A 48 -17.09 6.33 -4.68
CA ASN A 48 -17.01 7.00 -3.38
C ASN A 48 -16.76 6.06 -2.19
N ASN A 49 -16.45 4.79 -2.44
CA ASN A 49 -16.11 3.83 -1.39
C ASN A 49 -14.62 3.59 -1.40
N PRO A 50 -13.94 3.66 -0.25
CA PRO A 50 -12.52 3.30 -0.19
C PRO A 50 -12.39 1.78 -0.34
N VAL A 51 -11.59 1.35 -1.32
CA VAL A 51 -11.48 -0.07 -1.67
C VAL A 51 -10.04 -0.56 -1.67
N ALA A 52 -9.08 0.34 -1.56
CA ALA A 52 -7.66 -0.02 -1.53
C ALA A 52 -6.88 1.09 -0.87
N PHE A 53 -5.75 0.74 -0.25
CA PHE A 53 -4.87 1.76 0.32
C PHE A 53 -3.42 1.27 0.37
N VAL A 54 -2.52 2.25 0.39
CA VAL A 54 -1.09 2.03 0.60
C VAL A 54 -0.64 3.11 1.58
N SER A 55 0.03 2.73 2.65
CA SER A 55 0.61 3.70 3.58
C SER A 55 2.12 3.76 3.40
N ILE A 56 2.67 4.96 3.55
CA ILE A 56 4.08 5.22 3.29
C ILE A 56 4.66 6.11 4.39
N ILE A 57 5.90 5.80 4.77
CA ILE A 57 6.72 6.70 5.62
C ILE A 57 8.02 6.92 4.87
N SER A 58 8.28 8.16 4.47
CA SER A 58 9.54 8.56 3.81
C SER A 58 9.92 7.65 2.64
N GLY A 59 8.95 7.31 1.80
CA GLY A 59 9.17 6.48 0.61
C GLY A 59 9.10 4.98 0.86
N VAL A 60 9.03 4.55 2.12
CA VAL A 60 8.94 3.13 2.48
C VAL A 60 7.48 2.74 2.66
N ILE A 61 7.03 1.75 1.90
CA ILE A 61 5.66 1.27 2.01
C ILE A 61 5.52 0.44 3.29
N LYS A 62 4.50 0.74 4.08
CA LYS A 62 4.26 0.08 5.36
C LYS A 62 3.07 -0.88 5.33
N ASN A 63 1.97 -0.47 4.72
CA ASN A 63 0.76 -1.29 4.67
C ASN A 63 0.18 -1.25 3.27
N VAL A 64 -0.41 -2.36 2.84
CA VAL A 64 -1.03 -2.49 1.52
C VAL A 64 -2.31 -3.31 1.67
N TYR A 65 -3.37 -2.84 1.04
CA TYR A 65 -4.61 -3.60 0.95
C TYR A 65 -5.36 -3.21 -0.32
N SER A 66 -5.96 -4.17 -0.99
CA SER A 66 -6.82 -3.88 -2.12
C SER A 66 -7.80 -5.04 -2.34
N ILE A 67 -9.01 -4.69 -2.74
CA ILE A 67 -10.00 -5.73 -3.09
C ILE A 67 -9.76 -6.30 -4.48
N LYS A 68 -8.99 -5.59 -5.32
CA LYS A 68 -8.64 -6.05 -6.68
C LYS A 68 -7.23 -5.58 -7.01
N ASP A 69 -6.49 -6.41 -7.74
CA ASP A 69 -5.12 -6.05 -8.16
C ASP A 69 -5.11 -4.77 -8.99
N GLU A 70 -6.09 -4.55 -9.85
CA GLU A 70 -6.09 -3.39 -10.74
C GLU A 70 -6.15 -2.06 -9.97
N PHE A 71 -6.85 -2.02 -8.84
CA PHE A 71 -6.87 -0.82 -8.00
C PHE A 71 -5.51 -0.56 -7.38
N LEU A 72 -4.85 -1.62 -6.94
CA LEU A 72 -3.52 -1.50 -6.34
C LEU A 72 -2.49 -1.08 -7.38
N ILE A 73 -2.58 -1.62 -8.59
CA ILE A 73 -1.68 -1.24 -9.67
C ILE A 73 -1.80 0.26 -9.94
N GLU A 74 -3.00 0.80 -10.03
CA GLU A 74 -3.20 2.23 -10.22
C GLU A 74 -2.63 3.05 -9.07
N LEU A 75 -2.83 2.59 -7.82
CA LEU A 75 -2.25 3.26 -6.66
C LEU A 75 -0.74 3.30 -6.72
N LEU A 76 -0.12 2.16 -7.00
CA LEU A 76 1.33 2.08 -7.03
C LEU A 76 1.92 2.89 -8.17
N GLU A 77 1.27 2.91 -9.32
CA GLU A 77 1.70 3.75 -10.44
C GLU A 77 1.61 5.23 -10.07
N HIS A 78 0.53 5.62 -9.41
CA HIS A 78 0.36 6.99 -8.96
C HIS A 78 1.46 7.38 -7.96
N ILE A 79 1.72 6.52 -6.99
CA ILE A 79 2.74 6.75 -5.98
C ILE A 79 4.12 6.87 -6.61
N SER A 80 4.41 6.01 -7.59
CA SER A 80 5.72 6.02 -8.27
C SER A 80 5.99 7.31 -9.02
N LYS A 81 4.94 8.01 -9.44
CA LYS A 81 5.10 9.32 -10.08
C LYS A 81 5.40 10.43 -9.09
N GLU A 82 5.02 10.26 -7.84
CA GLU A 82 5.20 11.29 -6.81
C GLU A 82 6.45 11.08 -5.99
N THR A 83 6.85 9.83 -5.80
CA THR A 83 7.99 9.53 -4.95
C THR A 83 8.67 8.26 -5.44
N ASN A 84 9.94 8.14 -5.11
CA ASN A 84 10.69 6.92 -5.38
C ASN A 84 10.41 5.92 -4.27
N ILE A 85 9.83 4.78 -4.62
CA ILE A 85 9.50 3.75 -3.65
C ILE A 85 10.80 3.08 -3.21
N LYS A 86 11.12 3.20 -1.93
CA LYS A 86 12.31 2.62 -1.34
C LYS A 86 12.09 1.16 -0.99
N ASP A 87 13.17 0.47 -0.64
CA ASP A 87 13.07 -0.91 -0.15
C ASP A 87 11.97 -0.99 0.91
N SER A 88 11.05 -1.92 0.70
CA SER A 88 9.90 -2.08 1.58
C SER A 88 9.62 -3.57 1.75
N ILE A 89 9.17 -3.96 2.94
CA ILE A 89 8.72 -5.32 3.21
C ILE A 89 7.21 -5.26 3.35
N VAL A 90 6.51 -5.90 2.43
CA VAL A 90 5.06 -5.79 2.29
C VAL A 90 4.42 -7.17 2.20
N THR A 91 3.10 -7.21 2.39
CA THR A 91 2.39 -8.48 2.24
C THR A 91 2.62 -9.06 0.84
N LYS A 92 2.89 -10.35 0.73
CA LYS A 92 3.08 -10.95 -0.58
C LYS A 92 1.77 -11.34 -1.26
N THR A 93 0.65 -11.10 -0.59
CA THR A 93 -0.67 -11.36 -1.17
C THR A 93 -0.81 -10.72 -2.56
N TYR A 94 -0.22 -9.53 -2.75
CA TYR A 94 -0.36 -8.78 -3.99
C TYR A 94 0.91 -8.81 -4.85
N LYS A 95 1.67 -9.89 -4.78
CA LYS A 95 2.94 -10.02 -5.52
C LYS A 95 2.76 -9.73 -7.00
N SER A 96 1.71 -10.24 -7.62
CA SER A 96 1.45 -10.01 -9.04
C SER A 96 1.26 -8.53 -9.37
N ALA A 97 0.60 -7.80 -8.47
CA ALA A 97 0.40 -6.37 -8.66
C ALA A 97 1.72 -5.61 -8.56
N TYR A 98 2.57 -5.96 -7.62
CA TYR A 98 3.90 -5.34 -7.51
C TYR A 98 4.70 -5.53 -8.80
N GLU A 99 4.71 -6.75 -9.30
CA GLU A 99 5.43 -7.08 -10.53
C GLU A 99 4.86 -6.35 -11.74
N SER A 100 3.55 -6.24 -11.81
CA SER A 100 2.88 -5.52 -12.89
C SER A 100 3.23 -4.03 -12.91
N CYS A 101 3.59 -3.47 -11.76
CA CYS A 101 3.98 -2.06 -11.66
C CYS A 101 5.47 -1.85 -11.91
N GLY A 102 6.22 -2.90 -12.24
CA GLY A 102 7.65 -2.79 -12.46
C GLY A 102 8.46 -2.70 -11.18
N LEU A 103 7.88 -3.05 -10.04
CA LEU A 103 8.62 -3.10 -8.79
C LEU A 103 9.41 -4.40 -8.75
N LEU A 104 10.67 -4.30 -8.34
CA LEU A 104 11.52 -5.48 -8.19
C LEU A 104 11.12 -6.25 -6.95
N THR A 105 10.91 -7.54 -7.11
CA THR A 105 10.70 -8.44 -6.00
C THR A 105 11.87 -9.41 -5.94
N SER A 106 12.26 -9.81 -4.74
CA SER A 106 13.39 -10.72 -4.60
C SER A 106 12.92 -12.02 -3.97
N GLY A 107 13.12 -13.12 -4.67
CA GLY A 107 12.80 -14.44 -4.14
C GLY A 107 13.62 -14.79 -2.92
N ASP A 108 14.83 -14.27 -2.83
CA ASP A 108 15.71 -14.52 -1.67
C ASP A 108 15.21 -13.77 -0.43
N ASP A 109 14.41 -12.72 -0.62
CA ASP A 109 13.87 -11.91 0.46
C ASP A 109 12.37 -12.15 0.64
N GLU A 110 11.90 -13.29 0.22
CA GLU A 110 10.50 -13.66 0.40
C GLU A 110 10.35 -14.41 1.72
N TYR A 111 9.54 -13.85 2.60
CA TYR A 111 9.23 -14.43 3.90
C TYR A 111 7.91 -15.18 3.81
N LYS A 112 7.50 -15.84 4.86
CA LYS A 112 6.27 -16.63 4.83
C LYS A 112 5.07 -15.87 4.27
N ASN A 113 4.86 -14.64 4.77
CA ASN A 113 3.70 -13.82 4.38
C ASN A 113 4.08 -12.49 3.78
N PHE A 114 5.38 -12.21 3.65
CA PHE A 114 5.88 -10.91 3.22
C PHE A 114 6.95 -11.07 2.16
N ILE A 115 7.14 -10.01 1.39
CA ILE A 115 8.15 -9.99 0.34
C ILE A 115 8.78 -8.60 0.30
N ARG A 116 10.06 -8.55 -0.03
CA ARG A 116 10.75 -7.27 -0.22
C ARG A 116 10.49 -6.76 -1.62
N ILE A 117 10.12 -5.50 -1.73
CA ILE A 117 9.95 -4.82 -3.01
C ILE A 117 10.72 -3.52 -3.02
N ARG A 118 11.03 -3.03 -4.20
CA ARG A 118 11.68 -1.73 -4.39
C ARG A 118 11.45 -1.24 -5.81
N SER A 119 11.61 0.06 -6.00
CA SER A 119 11.55 0.65 -7.32
C SER A 119 12.79 0.24 -8.11
N ASP A 120 12.61 0.04 -9.41
CA ASP A 120 13.71 -0.34 -10.27
C ASP A 120 14.30 0.87 -11.03
N VAL A 121 13.85 2.10 -10.72
CA VAL A 121 14.22 3.26 -11.53
C VAL A 121 15.53 3.92 -11.14
N ASN A 122 16.15 3.52 -10.08
CA ASN A 122 17.28 4.24 -9.52
C ASN A 122 18.60 3.50 -9.71
N ASN A 123 18.73 2.83 -10.81
CA ASN A 123 19.90 1.99 -11.02
C ASN A 123 21.08 2.72 -11.62
N GLU A 124 20.91 3.97 -11.91
CA GLU A 124 22.03 4.72 -12.42
C GLU A 124 22.90 5.29 -11.36
#